data_c6af155f24d68f5c61176df78e50fce7
#
_entry.id   c6af155f24d68f5c61176df78e50fce7
#
_cell.length_a   1.000
_cell.length_b   1.000
_cell.length_c   1.000
_cell.angle_alpha   90.00
_cell.angle_beta   90.00
_cell.angle_gamma   90.00
#
_symmetry.space_group_name_H-M   'P 1'
#
loop_
_entity.id
_entity.type
_entity.pdbx_description
1 polymer ?
#
loop_
_entity_poly.entity_id
_entity_poly.type
_entity_poly.pdbx_seq_one_letter_code
_entity_poly.pdbx_strand_id
1 'polypeptide(L)'
;ERLRGALATGAVALIELQAFADGMHPFSLANLKAVRALADQRGVRLVMDGSRIIESAWYIQRHEPGMSDRPVADLVKQMVKTAHVFLLDGAQDPKCPTGGILTTDHPGDHEKFVNEVVVYEGLHTYGGMSGRTMEVLARGIEEMCDEDEVQWAMRESEQFTARLREAGIP
;
A
#
# COMPACT_ATOMS: atom_id res chain seq x y z
N GLU A 1 6.67 -19.98 6.56
CA GLU A 1 7.52 -20.71 7.54
C GLU A 1 8.58 -19.82 8.17
N ARG A 2 9.35 -19.03 7.39
CA ARG A 2 10.40 -18.12 7.92
C ARG A 2 9.86 -17.10 8.91
N LEU A 3 8.73 -16.44 8.59
CA LEU A 3 8.08 -15.48 9.48
C LEU A 3 7.62 -16.14 10.80
N ARG A 4 7.07 -17.36 10.75
CA ARG A 4 6.69 -18.10 11.95
C ARG A 4 7.88 -18.37 12.87
N GLY A 5 9.03 -18.73 12.28
CA GLY A 5 10.29 -18.91 13.00
C GLY A 5 10.77 -17.63 13.68
N ALA A 6 10.78 -16.49 12.95
CA ALA A 6 11.16 -15.21 13.51
C ALA A 6 10.24 -14.78 14.66
N LEU A 7 8.93 -14.91 14.51
CA LEU A 7 7.93 -14.58 15.53
C LEU A 7 8.01 -15.50 16.76
N ALA A 8 8.55 -16.70 16.62
CA ALA A 8 8.72 -17.61 17.76
C ALA A 8 9.82 -17.16 18.72
N THR A 9 10.75 -16.32 18.29
CA THR A 9 11.84 -15.80 19.14
C THR A 9 11.37 -14.74 20.12
N GLY A 10 10.17 -14.17 19.95
CA GLY A 10 9.63 -13.09 20.78
C GLY A 10 10.32 -11.73 20.59
N ALA A 11 11.24 -11.62 19.63
CA ALA A 11 12.04 -10.41 19.40
C ALA A 11 11.44 -9.46 18.34
N VAL A 12 10.28 -9.80 17.77
CA VAL A 12 9.64 -9.02 16.71
C VAL A 12 8.64 -8.04 17.31
N ALA A 13 8.86 -6.73 17.12
CA ALA A 13 7.98 -5.68 17.59
C ALA A 13 6.84 -5.37 16.60
N LEU A 14 7.14 -5.41 15.30
CA LEU A 14 6.18 -5.20 14.22
C LEU A 14 6.60 -5.99 12.96
N ILE A 15 5.66 -6.16 12.05
CA ILE A 15 5.89 -6.68 10.71
C ILE A 15 5.60 -5.53 9.75
N GLU A 16 6.58 -5.14 8.96
CA GLU A 16 6.40 -4.19 7.86
C GLU A 16 6.32 -4.95 6.54
N LEU A 17 5.32 -4.61 5.74
CA LEU A 17 5.17 -5.08 4.37
C LEU A 17 5.10 -3.87 3.44
N GLN A 18 5.92 -3.89 2.42
CA GLN A 18 5.83 -2.95 1.31
C GLN A 18 5.04 -3.57 0.18
N ALA A 19 4.10 -2.81 -0.40
CA ALA A 19 3.25 -3.29 -1.49
C ALA A 19 4.08 -3.70 -2.72
N PHE A 20 5.27 -3.11 -2.86
CA PHE A 20 6.26 -3.44 -3.88
C PHE A 20 7.67 -3.41 -3.24
N ALA A 21 8.00 -4.49 -2.53
CA ALA A 21 9.27 -4.63 -1.83
C ALA A 21 10.47 -4.88 -2.76
N ASP A 22 11.64 -5.05 -2.18
CA ASP A 22 12.89 -5.38 -2.86
C ASP A 22 12.69 -6.46 -3.94
N GLY A 23 13.09 -6.15 -5.16
CA GLY A 23 12.89 -7.01 -6.32
C GLY A 23 11.53 -6.82 -7.01
N MET A 24 10.72 -5.87 -6.58
CA MET A 24 9.45 -5.49 -7.22
C MET A 24 8.47 -6.66 -7.39
N HIS A 25 8.41 -7.55 -6.40
CA HIS A 25 7.51 -8.68 -6.41
C HIS A 25 6.21 -8.37 -5.69
N PRO A 26 5.07 -8.44 -6.37
CA PRO A 26 3.77 -8.32 -5.73
C PRO A 26 3.51 -9.52 -4.81
N PHE A 27 2.66 -9.33 -3.81
CA PHE A 27 2.21 -10.40 -2.94
C PHE A 27 0.74 -10.76 -3.21
N SER A 28 0.33 -11.98 -2.88
CA SER A 28 -1.07 -12.38 -3.00
C SER A 28 -1.90 -11.87 -1.82
N LEU A 29 -3.17 -11.59 -2.06
CA LEU A 29 -4.13 -11.23 -1.02
C LEU A 29 -4.29 -12.35 0.01
N ALA A 30 -4.25 -13.62 -0.43
CA ALA A 30 -4.29 -14.77 0.45
C ALA A 30 -3.09 -14.81 1.41
N ASN A 31 -1.87 -14.53 0.90
CA ASN A 31 -0.68 -14.46 1.74
C ASN A 31 -0.75 -13.28 2.72
N LEU A 32 -1.21 -12.11 2.29
CA LEU A 32 -1.39 -10.95 3.15
C LEU A 32 -2.33 -11.27 4.32
N LYS A 33 -3.47 -11.90 4.05
CA LYS A 33 -4.42 -12.34 5.10
C LYS A 33 -3.79 -13.37 6.06
N ALA A 34 -2.99 -14.27 5.54
CA ALA A 34 -2.28 -15.25 6.38
C ALA A 34 -1.23 -14.59 7.28
N VAL A 35 -0.51 -13.58 6.78
CA VAL A 35 0.43 -12.77 7.58
C VAL A 35 -0.31 -11.99 8.66
N ARG A 36 -1.45 -11.35 8.33
CA ARG A 36 -2.30 -10.66 9.32
C ARG A 36 -2.77 -11.61 10.42
N ALA A 37 -3.31 -12.76 10.07
CA ALA A 37 -3.77 -13.73 11.06
C ALA A 37 -2.62 -14.20 11.99
N LEU A 38 -1.41 -14.35 11.45
CA LEU A 38 -0.25 -14.69 12.25
C LEU A 38 0.19 -13.55 13.16
N ALA A 39 0.13 -12.30 12.68
CA ALA A 39 0.42 -11.10 13.45
C ALA A 39 -0.55 -10.99 14.65
N ASP A 40 -1.85 -11.15 14.41
CA ASP A 40 -2.89 -11.13 15.44
C ASP A 40 -2.66 -12.20 16.52
N GLN A 41 -2.33 -13.44 16.12
CA GLN A 41 -2.03 -14.54 17.04
C GLN A 41 -0.82 -14.27 17.94
N ARG A 42 0.09 -13.43 17.51
CA ARG A 42 1.33 -13.09 18.23
C ARG A 42 1.30 -11.73 18.92
N GLY A 43 0.19 -10.98 18.81
CA GLY A 43 0.09 -9.63 19.32
C GLY A 43 1.05 -8.63 18.69
N VAL A 44 1.45 -8.87 17.43
CA VAL A 44 2.41 -8.05 16.68
C VAL A 44 1.65 -7.20 15.67
N ARG A 45 2.05 -5.94 15.49
CA ARG A 45 1.43 -5.06 14.49
C ARG A 45 1.88 -5.38 13.08
N LEU A 46 0.93 -5.39 12.15
CA LEU A 46 1.18 -5.44 10.71
C LEU A 46 1.06 -4.02 10.15
N VAL A 47 2.16 -3.47 9.70
CA VAL A 47 2.25 -2.17 9.02
C VAL A 47 2.39 -2.43 7.54
N MET A 48 1.60 -1.78 6.72
CA MET A 48 1.70 -1.86 5.27
C MET A 48 2.08 -0.51 4.68
N ASP A 49 3.20 -0.46 4.00
CA ASP A 49 3.51 0.59 3.05
C ASP A 49 2.79 0.28 1.74
N GLY A 50 1.74 1.04 1.48
CA GLY A 50 0.89 0.91 0.30
C GLY A 50 1.35 1.74 -0.88
N SER A 51 2.52 2.34 -0.82
CA SER A 51 3.10 3.01 -1.97
C SER A 51 3.17 2.02 -3.14
N ARG A 52 2.59 2.38 -4.29
CA ARG A 52 2.42 1.49 -5.44
C ARG A 52 1.52 0.27 -5.18
N ILE A 53 0.46 0.46 -4.39
CA ILE A 53 -0.52 -0.60 -4.09
C ILE A 53 -1.32 -1.02 -5.32
N ILE A 54 -1.45 -0.13 -6.31
CA ILE A 54 -2.24 -0.36 -7.52
C ILE A 54 -1.65 -1.49 -8.35
N GLU A 55 -0.33 -1.53 -8.54
CA GLU A 55 0.32 -2.63 -9.26
C GLU A 55 0.08 -3.97 -8.57
N SER A 56 0.15 -4.00 -7.23
CA SER A 56 -0.16 -5.21 -6.47
C SER A 56 -1.61 -5.63 -6.61
N ALA A 57 -2.56 -4.69 -6.56
CA ALA A 57 -3.98 -4.97 -6.73
C ALA A 57 -4.29 -5.48 -8.14
N TRP A 58 -3.73 -4.84 -9.17
CA TRP A 58 -3.84 -5.29 -10.55
C TRP A 58 -3.27 -6.69 -10.76
N TYR A 59 -2.10 -6.98 -10.17
CA TYR A 59 -1.49 -8.30 -10.24
C TYR A 59 -2.34 -9.37 -9.56
N ILE A 60 -2.91 -9.08 -8.39
CA ILE A 60 -3.85 -9.95 -7.68
C ILE A 60 -5.06 -10.24 -8.57
N GLN A 61 -5.65 -9.21 -9.19
CA GLN A 61 -6.80 -9.36 -10.09
C GLN A 61 -6.51 -10.34 -11.23
N ARG A 62 -5.31 -10.28 -11.82
CA ARG A 62 -4.92 -11.07 -12.98
C ARG A 62 -4.46 -12.48 -12.66
N HIS A 63 -3.85 -12.69 -11.51
CA HIS A 63 -3.11 -13.92 -11.22
C HIS A 63 -3.64 -14.70 -10.01
N GLU A 64 -4.43 -14.09 -9.13
CA GLU A 64 -4.97 -14.80 -7.97
C GLU A 64 -6.33 -15.45 -8.32
N PRO A 65 -6.52 -16.76 -8.05
CA PRO A 65 -7.77 -17.44 -8.38
C PRO A 65 -9.00 -16.78 -7.75
N GLY A 66 -10.03 -16.54 -8.57
CA GLY A 66 -11.29 -15.95 -8.13
C GLY A 66 -11.25 -14.43 -7.92
N MET A 67 -10.20 -13.74 -8.38
CA MET A 67 -10.08 -12.29 -8.28
C MET A 67 -10.30 -11.55 -9.60
N SER A 68 -10.41 -12.25 -10.73
CA SER A 68 -10.51 -11.66 -12.08
C SER A 68 -11.67 -10.68 -12.27
N ASP A 69 -12.80 -10.93 -11.58
CA ASP A 69 -14.01 -10.12 -11.72
C ASP A 69 -14.13 -9.05 -10.59
N ARG A 70 -13.09 -8.91 -9.78
CA ARG A 70 -13.06 -7.93 -8.70
C ARG A 70 -12.48 -6.61 -9.19
N PRO A 71 -13.18 -5.48 -8.97
CA PRO A 71 -12.61 -4.16 -9.24
C PRO A 71 -11.29 -3.93 -8.47
N VAL A 72 -10.34 -3.26 -9.11
CA VAL A 72 -9.05 -2.89 -8.47
C VAL A 72 -9.30 -2.13 -7.17
N ALA A 73 -10.26 -1.19 -7.16
CA ALA A 73 -10.65 -0.44 -5.97
C ALA A 73 -11.06 -1.35 -4.79
N ASP A 74 -11.75 -2.45 -5.06
CA ASP A 74 -12.18 -3.37 -4.01
C ASP A 74 -11.01 -4.22 -3.47
N LEU A 75 -10.07 -4.56 -4.33
CA LEU A 75 -8.84 -5.24 -3.93
C LEU A 75 -7.97 -4.33 -3.06
N VAL A 76 -7.78 -3.07 -3.46
CA VAL A 76 -7.09 -2.04 -2.67
C VAL A 76 -7.74 -1.91 -1.29
N LYS A 77 -9.07 -1.75 -1.23
CA LYS A 77 -9.81 -1.69 0.06
C LYS A 77 -9.58 -2.92 0.93
N GLN A 78 -9.54 -4.11 0.33
CA GLN A 78 -9.27 -5.33 1.09
C GLN A 78 -7.83 -5.37 1.62
N MET A 79 -6.86 -4.93 0.82
CA MET A 79 -5.45 -4.86 1.25
C MET A 79 -5.29 -3.87 2.42
N VAL A 80 -5.82 -2.65 2.28
CA VAL A 80 -5.81 -1.62 3.34
C VAL A 80 -6.43 -2.15 4.63
N LYS A 81 -7.62 -2.76 4.56
CA LYS A 81 -8.32 -3.33 5.74
C LYS A 81 -7.59 -4.51 6.37
N THR A 82 -6.68 -5.13 5.66
CA THR A 82 -5.91 -6.26 6.19
C THR A 82 -4.73 -5.79 7.04
N ALA A 83 -4.22 -4.58 6.87
CA ALA A 83 -3.18 -4.02 7.73
C ALA A 83 -3.75 -3.46 9.05
N HIS A 84 -2.95 -3.43 10.12
CA HIS A 84 -3.28 -2.68 11.34
C HIS A 84 -2.96 -1.19 11.17
N VAL A 85 -1.89 -0.91 10.46
CA VAL A 85 -1.47 0.43 10.08
C VAL A 85 -1.18 0.41 8.58
N PHE A 86 -1.69 1.39 7.88
CA PHE A 86 -1.47 1.56 6.45
C PHE A 86 -0.95 2.96 6.18
N LEU A 87 0.07 3.07 5.35
CA LEU A 87 0.59 4.32 4.85
C LEU A 87 0.60 4.33 3.32
N LEU A 88 0.41 5.50 2.74
CA LEU A 88 0.42 5.74 1.30
C LEU A 88 1.15 7.04 1.02
N ASP A 89 2.22 6.97 0.23
CA ASP A 89 2.87 8.16 -0.31
C ASP A 89 2.01 8.76 -1.42
N GLY A 90 1.64 10.04 -1.26
CA GLY A 90 0.82 10.74 -2.23
C GLY A 90 1.50 10.94 -3.59
N ALA A 91 2.84 10.95 -3.62
CA ALA A 91 3.60 11.14 -4.86
C ALA A 91 3.64 9.89 -5.76
N GLN A 92 3.29 8.72 -5.24
CA GLN A 92 3.26 7.47 -6.00
C GLN A 92 1.91 7.31 -6.74
N ASP A 93 1.10 6.33 -6.38
CA ASP A 93 -0.17 6.02 -7.05
C ASP A 93 -1.13 7.22 -7.16
N PRO A 94 -1.31 8.06 -6.11
CA PRO A 94 -2.18 9.24 -6.22
C PRO A 94 -1.64 10.35 -7.11
N LYS A 95 -0.36 10.32 -7.53
CA LYS A 95 0.29 11.33 -8.38
C LYS A 95 0.17 12.76 -7.85
N CYS A 96 0.05 12.92 -6.52
CA CYS A 96 0.03 14.20 -5.86
C CYS A 96 1.45 14.71 -5.62
N PRO A 97 1.75 16.01 -5.80
CA PRO A 97 3.11 16.54 -5.65
C PRO A 97 3.70 16.37 -4.24
N THR A 98 2.87 16.24 -3.23
CA THR A 98 3.29 16.10 -1.83
C THR A 98 2.17 15.53 -0.97
N GLY A 99 2.52 15.05 0.22
CA GLY A 99 1.58 14.51 1.19
C GLY A 99 1.43 13.00 1.11
N GLY A 100 0.54 12.49 1.94
CA GLY A 100 0.26 11.06 2.03
C GLY A 100 -0.86 10.79 3.02
N ILE A 101 -1.11 9.51 3.25
CA ILE A 101 -2.11 9.05 4.20
C ILE A 101 -1.46 8.07 5.16
N LEU A 102 -1.77 8.23 6.44
CA LEU A 102 -1.48 7.28 7.48
C LEU A 102 -2.79 6.90 8.18
N THR A 103 -3.13 5.63 8.18
CA THR A 103 -4.34 5.10 8.82
C THR A 103 -4.03 4.01 9.82
N THR A 104 -4.88 3.83 10.80
CA THR A 104 -4.81 2.75 11.78
C THR A 104 -6.19 2.26 12.16
N ASP A 105 -6.31 0.99 12.48
CA ASP A 105 -7.53 0.37 13.03
C ASP A 105 -7.62 0.50 14.57
N HIS A 106 -6.62 1.12 15.20
CA HIS A 106 -6.54 1.23 16.66
C HIS A 106 -6.57 2.69 17.15
N PRO A 107 -7.59 3.10 17.95
CA PRO A 107 -7.74 4.49 18.39
C PRO A 107 -6.53 5.06 19.14
N GLY A 108 -5.89 4.27 20.00
CA GLY A 108 -4.72 4.71 20.76
C GLY A 108 -3.46 4.93 19.92
N ASP A 109 -3.37 4.33 18.73
CA ASP A 109 -2.29 4.61 17.79
C ASP A 109 -2.59 5.90 17.01
N HIS A 110 -3.86 6.18 16.70
CA HIS A 110 -4.27 7.41 16.05
C HIS A 110 -3.83 8.67 16.81
N GLU A 111 -4.06 8.71 18.13
CA GLU A 111 -3.65 9.85 18.96
C GLU A 111 -2.12 10.05 18.93
N LYS A 112 -1.35 8.96 18.97
CA LYS A 112 0.11 9.04 18.86
C LYS A 112 0.53 9.58 17.50
N PHE A 113 -0.07 9.10 16.41
CA PHE A 113 0.26 9.57 15.07
C PHE A 113 -0.07 11.05 14.89
N VAL A 114 -1.21 11.52 15.40
CA VAL A 114 -1.55 12.95 15.38
C VAL A 114 -0.49 13.78 16.11
N ASN A 115 -0.01 13.33 17.26
CA ASN A 115 1.03 14.01 18.01
C ASN A 115 2.38 14.04 17.26
N GLU A 116 2.76 12.91 16.63
CA GLU A 116 3.99 12.85 15.82
C GLU A 116 3.91 13.74 14.58
N VAL A 117 2.74 13.81 13.92
CA VAL A 117 2.54 14.74 12.79
C VAL A 117 2.80 16.19 13.22
N VAL A 118 2.40 16.58 14.43
CA VAL A 118 2.70 17.93 14.95
C VAL A 118 4.20 18.17 15.07
N VAL A 119 4.95 17.16 15.46
CA VAL A 119 6.43 17.27 15.63
C VAL A 119 7.14 17.39 14.29
N TYR A 120 6.72 16.61 13.29
CA TYR A 120 7.43 16.50 12.01
C TYR A 120 6.90 17.43 10.93
N GLU A 121 5.57 17.68 10.90
CA GLU A 121 4.90 18.42 9.83
C GLU A 121 4.39 19.81 10.30
N GLY A 122 4.32 20.05 11.60
CA GLY A 122 3.81 21.27 12.20
C GLY A 122 2.38 21.17 12.72
N LEU A 123 1.94 22.23 13.38
CA LEU A 123 0.59 22.29 13.97
C LEU A 123 -0.49 22.32 12.90
N HIS A 124 -1.62 21.64 13.15
CA HIS A 124 -2.75 21.58 12.22
C HIS A 124 -3.39 22.95 11.93
N THR A 125 -3.07 23.98 12.72
CA THR A 125 -3.60 25.34 12.54
C THR A 125 -2.79 26.19 11.58
N TYR A 126 -1.50 25.89 11.37
CA TYR A 126 -0.61 26.64 10.49
C TYR A 126 0.53 25.82 9.88
N GLY A 127 0.46 24.51 10.00
CA GLY A 127 1.41 23.57 9.38
C GLY A 127 0.67 22.50 8.57
N GLY A 128 1.42 21.59 8.00
CA GLY A 128 0.88 20.50 7.21
C GLY A 128 0.47 20.90 5.79
N MET A 129 -0.40 20.09 5.20
CA MET A 129 -0.82 20.29 3.81
C MET A 129 -1.82 21.43 3.65
N SER A 130 -1.66 22.21 2.58
CA SER A 130 -2.66 23.22 2.19
C SER A 130 -3.97 22.54 1.75
N GLY A 131 -5.11 23.23 1.89
CA GLY A 131 -6.40 22.71 1.42
C GLY A 131 -6.40 22.31 -0.06
N ARG A 132 -5.69 23.06 -0.90
CA ARG A 132 -5.49 22.72 -2.32
C ARG A 132 -4.76 21.39 -2.49
N THR A 133 -3.71 21.16 -1.74
CA THR A 133 -2.95 19.90 -1.81
C THR A 133 -3.79 18.73 -1.30
N MET A 134 -4.56 18.92 -0.24
CA MET A 134 -5.49 17.89 0.27
C MET A 134 -6.55 17.52 -0.78
N GLU A 135 -7.08 18.50 -1.50
CA GLU A 135 -8.05 18.25 -2.58
C GLU A 135 -7.42 17.49 -3.75
N VAL A 136 -6.19 17.85 -4.16
CA VAL A 136 -5.45 17.12 -5.18
C VAL A 136 -5.17 15.68 -4.75
N LEU A 137 -4.76 15.48 -3.49
CA LEU A 137 -4.54 14.13 -2.95
C LEU A 137 -5.84 13.31 -2.91
N ALA A 138 -6.94 13.90 -2.45
CA ALA A 138 -8.24 13.21 -2.43
C ALA A 138 -8.68 12.80 -3.84
N ARG A 139 -8.51 13.70 -4.82
CA ARG A 139 -8.80 13.39 -6.21
C ARG A 139 -7.89 12.31 -6.78
N GLY A 140 -6.59 12.37 -6.48
CA GLY A 140 -5.63 11.34 -6.89
C GLY A 140 -5.97 9.96 -6.33
N ILE A 141 -6.47 9.88 -5.09
CA ILE A 141 -6.92 8.62 -4.48
C ILE A 141 -8.15 8.05 -5.20
N GLU A 142 -9.08 8.89 -5.62
CA GLU A 142 -10.22 8.44 -6.42
C GLU A 142 -9.78 7.93 -7.80
N GLU A 143 -8.93 8.68 -8.47
CA GLU A 143 -8.46 8.39 -9.84
C GLU A 143 -7.49 7.21 -9.92
N MET A 144 -6.64 7.00 -8.91
CA MET A 144 -5.67 5.90 -8.92
C MET A 144 -6.33 4.51 -9.03
N CYS A 145 -7.60 4.40 -8.67
CA CYS A 145 -8.37 3.15 -8.74
C CYS A 145 -9.25 3.05 -9.98
N ASP A 146 -9.16 4.00 -10.92
CA ASP A 146 -9.89 3.94 -12.18
C ASP A 146 -9.39 2.78 -13.04
N GLU A 147 -10.30 1.88 -13.43
CA GLU A 147 -9.93 0.64 -14.14
C GLU A 147 -9.29 0.91 -15.50
N ASP A 148 -9.74 1.93 -16.24
CA ASP A 148 -9.22 2.25 -17.55
C ASP A 148 -7.81 2.84 -17.44
N GLU A 149 -7.58 3.73 -16.47
CA GLU A 149 -6.27 4.32 -16.18
C GLU A 149 -5.26 3.25 -15.71
N VAL A 150 -5.67 2.39 -14.79
CA VAL A 150 -4.84 1.28 -14.31
C VAL A 150 -4.47 0.35 -15.46
N GLN A 151 -5.45 -0.04 -16.27
CA GLN A 151 -5.22 -0.94 -17.39
C GLN A 151 -4.30 -0.32 -18.44
N TRP A 152 -4.47 0.98 -18.72
CA TRP A 152 -3.60 1.70 -19.63
C TRP A 152 -2.16 1.75 -19.13
N ALA A 153 -1.94 2.17 -17.90
CA ALA A 153 -0.61 2.27 -17.30
C ALA A 153 0.13 0.93 -17.27
N MET A 154 -0.58 -0.15 -16.92
CA MET A 154 0.01 -1.49 -16.89
C MET A 154 0.36 -2.00 -18.31
N ARG A 155 -0.48 -1.76 -19.31
CA ARG A 155 -0.16 -2.10 -20.71
C ARG A 155 1.06 -1.35 -21.24
N GLU A 156 1.18 -0.06 -20.95
CA GLU A 156 2.36 0.74 -21.33
C GLU A 156 3.64 0.14 -20.72
N SER A 157 3.60 -0.23 -19.46
CA SER A 157 4.72 -0.87 -18.75
C SER A 157 5.09 -2.23 -19.36
N GLU A 158 4.10 -3.07 -19.68
CA GLU A 158 4.30 -4.36 -20.34
C GLU A 158 4.91 -4.20 -21.74
N GLN A 159 4.40 -3.27 -22.54
CA GLN A 159 4.91 -2.99 -23.87
C GLN A 159 6.35 -2.45 -23.83
N PHE A 160 6.63 -1.54 -22.90
CA PHE A 160 7.98 -1.03 -22.70
C PHE A 160 8.96 -2.16 -22.34
N THR A 161 8.57 -3.01 -21.38
CA THR A 161 9.37 -4.17 -20.98
C THR A 161 9.60 -5.14 -22.13
N ALA A 162 8.57 -5.40 -22.95
CA ALA A 162 8.70 -6.27 -24.12
C ALA A 162 9.73 -5.70 -25.14
N ARG A 163 9.66 -4.40 -25.42
CA ARG A 163 10.63 -3.72 -26.31
C ARG A 163 12.06 -3.77 -25.79
N LEU A 164 12.25 -3.61 -24.46
CA LEU A 164 13.58 -3.75 -23.86
C LEU A 164 14.14 -5.16 -24.05
N ARG A 165 13.31 -6.18 -23.80
CA ARG A 165 13.72 -7.58 -24.03
C ARG A 165 14.05 -7.89 -25.47
N GLU A 166 13.26 -7.40 -26.42
CA GLU A 166 13.54 -7.51 -27.87
C GLU A 166 14.87 -6.83 -28.26
N ALA A 167 15.22 -5.74 -27.58
CA ALA A 167 16.50 -5.06 -27.75
C ALA A 167 17.68 -5.74 -27.01
N GLY A 168 17.46 -6.88 -26.35
CA GLY A 168 18.48 -7.61 -25.63
C GLY A 168 18.82 -7.02 -24.25
N ILE A 169 17.96 -6.16 -23.72
CA ILE A 169 18.09 -5.61 -22.37
C ILE A 169 17.29 -6.51 -21.44
N PRO A 170 17.90 -7.13 -20.40
CA PRO A 170 17.24 -8.09 -19.52
C PRO A 170 16.19 -7.46 -18.61
#